data_ec7b74dfa43ef060a33b2a91a87eee32
#
_entry.id   ec7b74dfa43ef060a33b2a91a87eee32
#
_cell.length_a   1.000
_cell.length_b   1.000
_cell.length_c   1.000
_cell.angle_alpha   90.00
_cell.angle_beta   90.00
_cell.angle_gamma   90.00
#
_symmetry.space_group_name_H-M   'P 1'
#
loop_
_entity.id
_entity.type
_entity.pdbx_description
1 polymer ?
#
loop_
_entity_poly.entity_id
_entity_poly.type
_entity_poly.pdbx_seq_one_letter_code
_entity_poly.pdbx_strand_id
1 'polypeptide(L)'
;MNKHTFFLFLAIIITSCSNAQGNSDIPLPSGKSIYIPKELQGMDLQNPASQWSYHRMAYTENFIIFWEKGFGNDLSNPPQLEGHSMKVNLPNLKEKLESFYTYFYHTLQFAKQGSKCDKYRMMVMINYSLEGTAYGGDYDGQIGALWIPPNRVQDEKLNCIAHELGHSFQSQITCDGQGEAWGGCGFFEMTSQWMLWQVNPDWMTDEKYHWDAFKTLTHKAYLHLDNIYHSPYVLEYWGIRHGLPFIAELYRQGKRGEDPVITYKRLNSLGQKELLFLLAAFAAFLSC
;
A
#
# COMPACT_ATOMS: atom_id res chain seq x y z
N MET A 1 71.84 -60.82 -18.91
CA MET A 1 70.85 -60.85 -17.82
C MET A 1 70.33 -59.46 -17.61
N ASN A 2 69.22 -59.09 -18.29
CA ASN A 2 68.64 -57.76 -18.19
C ASN A 2 67.34 -57.88 -17.36
N LYS A 3 67.27 -57.18 -16.26
CA LYS A 3 66.06 -57.04 -15.45
C LYS A 3 65.28 -55.84 -15.94
N HIS A 4 64.12 -56.07 -16.51
CA HIS A 4 63.18 -54.99 -16.81
C HIS A 4 62.29 -54.78 -15.60
N THR A 5 62.35 -53.61 -15.00
CA THR A 5 61.49 -53.15 -13.94
C THR A 5 60.28 -52.47 -14.56
N PHE A 6 59.10 -53.03 -14.38
CA PHE A 6 57.84 -52.47 -14.83
C PHE A 6 57.32 -51.51 -13.78
N PHE A 7 57.21 -50.21 -14.11
CA PHE A 7 56.57 -49.22 -13.28
C PHE A 7 55.08 -49.13 -13.67
N LEU A 8 54.24 -49.55 -12.74
CA LEU A 8 52.77 -49.41 -12.89
C LEU A 8 52.36 -48.02 -12.42
N PHE A 9 51.98 -47.14 -13.36
CA PHE A 9 51.36 -45.84 -13.02
C PHE A 9 49.89 -46.05 -12.69
N LEU A 10 49.53 -45.90 -11.41
CA LEU A 10 48.14 -45.87 -10.97
C LEU A 10 47.59 -44.44 -11.16
N ALA A 11 46.82 -44.20 -12.20
CA ALA A 11 46.15 -42.95 -12.42
C ALA A 11 44.90 -42.88 -11.48
N ILE A 12 44.98 -42.07 -10.46
CA ILE A 12 43.83 -41.75 -9.60
C ILE A 12 43.01 -40.71 -10.39
N ILE A 13 41.88 -41.15 -10.93
CA ILE A 13 40.85 -40.23 -11.47
C ILE A 13 40.06 -39.69 -10.31
N ILE A 14 40.38 -38.46 -9.89
CA ILE A 14 39.53 -37.69 -8.97
C ILE A 14 38.36 -37.16 -9.77
N THR A 15 37.21 -37.87 -9.73
CA THR A 15 35.94 -37.32 -10.18
C THR A 15 35.47 -36.31 -9.17
N SER A 16 35.77 -35.04 -9.40
CA SER A 16 35.10 -33.95 -8.71
C SER A 16 33.63 -33.93 -9.13
N CYS A 17 32.74 -34.52 -8.34
CA CYS A 17 31.31 -34.25 -8.38
C CYS A 17 31.12 -32.78 -8.01
N SER A 18 31.11 -31.90 -8.98
CA SER A 18 30.49 -30.60 -8.81
C SER A 18 28.99 -30.81 -8.67
N ASN A 19 28.49 -30.76 -7.42
CA ASN A 19 27.08 -30.55 -7.18
C ASN A 19 26.73 -29.15 -7.72
N ALA A 20 26.43 -29.07 -8.99
CA ALA A 20 25.65 -27.97 -9.51
C ALA A 20 24.23 -28.13 -8.93
N GLN A 21 24.00 -27.54 -7.76
CA GLN A 21 22.63 -27.21 -7.35
C GLN A 21 22.11 -26.28 -8.44
N GLY A 22 21.39 -26.84 -9.37
CA GLY A 22 20.60 -26.07 -10.33
C GLY A 22 19.63 -25.22 -9.51
N ASN A 23 19.92 -23.94 -9.39
CA ASN A 23 18.98 -22.95 -8.92
C ASN A 23 17.86 -22.93 -9.95
N SER A 24 16.79 -23.70 -9.73
CA SER A 24 15.61 -23.61 -10.57
C SER A 24 14.96 -22.26 -10.29
N ASP A 25 14.88 -21.41 -11.30
CA ASP A 25 14.23 -20.10 -11.17
C ASP A 25 12.83 -20.28 -10.58
N ILE A 26 12.48 -19.41 -9.63
CA ILE A 26 11.14 -19.39 -9.06
C ILE A 26 10.17 -18.90 -10.13
N PRO A 27 9.14 -19.67 -10.47
CA PRO A 27 8.15 -19.28 -11.47
C PRO A 27 7.36 -18.07 -10.96
N LEU A 28 7.22 -17.06 -11.80
CA LEU A 28 6.40 -15.89 -11.50
C LEU A 28 4.92 -16.19 -11.69
N PRO A 29 4.03 -15.55 -10.91
CA PRO A 29 2.58 -15.76 -11.04
C PRO A 29 2.05 -15.32 -12.40
N SER A 30 1.13 -16.11 -12.96
CA SER A 30 0.37 -15.72 -14.16
C SER A 30 -0.61 -14.57 -13.89
N GLY A 31 -1.17 -13.98 -14.92
CA GLY A 31 -2.10 -12.85 -14.84
C GLY A 31 -1.40 -11.51 -14.85
N LYS A 32 -1.73 -10.61 -13.92
CA LYS A 32 -1.09 -9.29 -13.85
C LYS A 32 0.42 -9.41 -13.65
N SER A 33 1.17 -8.54 -14.32
CA SER A 33 2.64 -8.50 -14.22
C SER A 33 3.11 -7.94 -12.87
N ILE A 34 4.38 -8.17 -12.58
CA ILE A 34 5.09 -7.51 -11.48
C ILE A 34 5.89 -6.36 -12.09
N TYR A 35 5.70 -5.14 -11.59
CA TYR A 35 6.58 -4.02 -11.88
C TYR A 35 7.85 -4.16 -11.05
N ILE A 36 9.02 -4.03 -11.64
CA ILE A 36 10.30 -4.02 -10.91
C ILE A 36 10.73 -2.57 -10.74
N PRO A 37 10.65 -2.02 -9.52
CA PRO A 37 11.03 -0.64 -9.24
C PRO A 37 12.51 -0.39 -9.51
N LYS A 38 12.86 0.88 -9.77
CA LYS A 38 14.26 1.29 -10.01
C LYS A 38 15.19 0.89 -8.87
N GLU A 39 14.74 0.97 -7.63
CA GLU A 39 15.53 0.57 -6.46
C GLU A 39 15.84 -0.93 -6.41
N LEU A 40 15.04 -1.77 -7.09
CA LEU A 40 15.26 -3.22 -7.16
C LEU A 40 15.96 -3.65 -8.47
N GLN A 41 16.15 -2.75 -9.44
CA GLN A 41 16.77 -3.03 -10.75
C GLN A 41 18.21 -3.40 -10.57
N GLY A 42 18.90 -3.84 -10.01
CA GLY A 42 20.29 -4.28 -9.81
C GLY A 42 20.37 -5.43 -8.83
N MET A 43 19.25 -5.78 -8.26
CA MET A 43 19.15 -6.88 -7.31
C MET A 43 18.77 -8.17 -8.04
N ASP A 44 19.50 -9.24 -7.79
CA ASP A 44 19.13 -10.57 -8.26
C ASP A 44 17.96 -11.11 -7.40
N LEU A 45 16.75 -10.93 -7.89
CA LEU A 45 15.55 -11.38 -7.20
C LEU A 45 15.37 -12.91 -7.21
N GLN A 46 16.09 -13.64 -8.07
CA GLN A 46 16.12 -15.10 -8.06
C GLN A 46 17.05 -15.65 -6.96
N ASN A 47 17.96 -14.83 -6.46
CA ASN A 47 18.89 -15.25 -5.43
C ASN A 47 18.22 -15.21 -4.04
N PRO A 48 18.09 -16.34 -3.32
CA PRO A 48 17.51 -16.36 -1.97
C PRO A 48 18.30 -15.57 -0.93
N ALA A 49 19.58 -15.24 -1.23
CA ALA A 49 20.41 -14.42 -0.35
C ALA A 49 20.19 -12.92 -0.48
N SER A 50 19.51 -12.46 -1.54
CA SER A 50 19.17 -11.04 -1.73
C SER A 50 18.23 -10.54 -0.62
N GLN A 51 18.24 -9.25 -0.32
CA GLN A 51 17.35 -8.64 0.67
C GLN A 51 15.87 -8.91 0.31
N TRP A 52 15.50 -8.64 -0.91
CA TRP A 52 14.22 -9.00 -1.53
C TRP A 52 14.43 -10.12 -2.53
N SER A 53 13.54 -11.11 -2.54
CA SER A 53 13.71 -12.27 -3.43
C SER A 53 12.36 -12.92 -3.72
N TYR A 54 12.21 -13.49 -4.89
CA TYR A 54 11.05 -14.32 -5.25
C TYR A 54 10.88 -15.57 -4.38
N HIS A 55 11.93 -15.99 -3.65
CA HIS A 55 11.85 -17.04 -2.62
C HIS A 55 11.09 -16.58 -1.38
N ARG A 56 10.89 -15.30 -1.20
CA ARG A 56 10.18 -14.67 -0.09
C ARG A 56 9.11 -13.73 -0.61
N MET A 57 8.15 -14.33 -1.33
CA MET A 57 7.00 -13.61 -1.85
C MET A 57 5.71 -14.42 -1.69
N ALA A 58 4.61 -13.71 -1.67
CA ALA A 58 3.27 -14.24 -1.90
C ALA A 58 2.56 -13.32 -2.88
N TYR A 59 1.46 -13.80 -3.44
CA TYR A 59 0.67 -12.97 -4.36
C TYR A 59 -0.82 -13.28 -4.23
N THR A 60 -1.60 -12.33 -4.70
CA THR A 60 -3.03 -12.44 -4.92
C THR A 60 -3.31 -12.02 -6.37
N GLU A 61 -4.55 -11.82 -6.74
CA GLU A 61 -4.88 -11.29 -8.06
C GLU A 61 -4.28 -9.89 -8.26
N ASN A 62 -4.41 -9.03 -7.25
CA ASN A 62 -4.10 -7.60 -7.36
C ASN A 62 -2.81 -7.18 -6.66
N PHE A 63 -2.21 -8.03 -5.85
CA PHE A 63 -1.01 -7.72 -5.07
C PHE A 63 0.12 -8.70 -5.29
N ILE A 64 1.36 -8.17 -5.22
CA ILE A 64 2.58 -8.92 -4.96
C ILE A 64 3.13 -8.50 -3.60
N ILE A 65 3.39 -9.46 -2.72
CA ILE A 65 3.81 -9.23 -1.35
C ILE A 65 5.21 -9.81 -1.19
N PHE A 66 6.20 -8.97 -0.95
CA PHE A 66 7.56 -9.36 -0.62
C PHE A 66 7.81 -9.18 0.86
N TRP A 67 8.69 -9.99 1.43
CA TRP A 67 9.22 -9.77 2.77
C TRP A 67 10.73 -9.89 2.81
N GLU A 68 11.35 -9.07 3.66
CA GLU A 68 12.80 -9.00 3.78
C GLU A 68 13.42 -10.31 4.26
N LYS A 69 14.71 -10.49 3.92
CA LYS A 69 15.53 -11.64 4.31
C LYS A 69 15.50 -11.94 5.80
N GLY A 70 15.41 -10.91 6.66
CA GLY A 70 15.39 -11.05 8.11
C GLY A 70 14.26 -11.93 8.65
N PHE A 71 13.14 -12.03 7.94
CA PHE A 71 12.03 -12.93 8.31
C PHE A 71 12.33 -14.42 8.08
N GLY A 72 13.32 -14.77 7.27
CA GLY A 72 13.44 -16.12 6.74
C GLY A 72 12.31 -16.46 5.77
N ASN A 73 11.95 -17.74 5.70
CA ASN A 73 10.94 -18.22 4.72
C ASN A 73 9.53 -18.36 5.32
N ASP A 74 9.38 -18.18 6.63
CA ASP A 74 8.10 -18.40 7.32
C ASP A 74 7.70 -17.16 8.15
N LEU A 75 6.74 -16.41 7.63
CA LEU A 75 6.17 -15.23 8.30
C LEU A 75 5.36 -15.56 9.56
N SER A 76 4.95 -16.81 9.74
CA SER A 76 4.19 -17.24 10.93
C SER A 76 5.11 -17.51 12.12
N ASN A 77 6.40 -17.77 11.89
CA ASN A 77 7.40 -18.02 12.92
C ASN A 77 8.77 -17.45 12.57
N PRO A 78 8.88 -16.16 12.25
CA PRO A 78 10.15 -15.52 11.91
C PRO A 78 11.02 -15.37 13.16
N PRO A 79 12.34 -15.15 13.01
CA PRO A 79 13.20 -14.73 14.09
C PRO A 79 12.64 -13.49 14.81
N GLN A 80 12.94 -13.34 16.09
CA GLN A 80 12.63 -12.10 16.81
C GLN A 80 13.67 -11.02 16.47
N LEU A 81 13.25 -9.78 16.48
CA LEU A 81 14.14 -8.63 16.37
C LEU A 81 14.14 -7.89 17.71
N GLU A 82 15.30 -7.85 18.38
CA GLU A 82 15.45 -7.21 19.70
C GLU A 82 14.42 -7.66 20.74
N GLY A 83 14.06 -8.95 20.70
CA GLY A 83 13.05 -9.53 21.60
C GLY A 83 11.59 -9.30 21.19
N HIS A 84 11.33 -8.55 20.12
CA HIS A 84 9.98 -8.29 19.60
C HIS A 84 9.55 -9.37 18.60
N SER A 85 8.27 -9.73 18.65
CA SER A 85 7.67 -10.63 17.67
C SER A 85 7.57 -9.96 16.30
N MET A 86 8.09 -10.64 15.28
CA MET A 86 8.02 -10.19 13.88
C MET A 86 6.97 -10.97 13.06
N LYS A 87 6.03 -11.66 13.72
CA LYS A 87 5.00 -12.47 13.05
C LYS A 87 4.08 -11.63 12.19
N VAL A 88 3.70 -12.22 11.05
CA VAL A 88 2.69 -11.64 10.15
C VAL A 88 1.66 -12.70 9.80
N ASN A 89 0.39 -12.40 10.00
CA ASN A 89 -0.71 -13.24 9.54
C ASN A 89 -0.94 -13.01 8.03
N LEU A 90 -0.13 -13.68 7.22
CA LEU A 90 -0.19 -13.53 5.75
C LEU A 90 -1.56 -13.89 5.14
N PRO A 91 -2.28 -14.95 5.56
CA PRO A 91 -3.63 -15.21 5.09
C PRO A 91 -4.59 -14.04 5.30
N ASN A 92 -4.65 -13.47 6.51
CA ASN A 92 -5.49 -12.32 6.82
C ASN A 92 -5.08 -11.07 6.00
N LEU A 93 -3.77 -10.82 5.89
CA LEU A 93 -3.26 -9.70 5.09
C LEU A 93 -3.71 -9.81 3.62
N LYS A 94 -3.59 -10.98 3.02
CA LYS A 94 -4.03 -11.24 1.62
C LYS A 94 -5.52 -11.03 1.42
N GLU A 95 -6.34 -11.56 2.31
CA GLU A 95 -7.80 -11.44 2.26
C GLU A 95 -8.24 -9.98 2.38
N LYS A 96 -7.70 -9.27 3.36
CA LYS A 96 -8.05 -7.87 3.61
C LYS A 96 -7.60 -6.94 2.48
N LEU A 97 -6.37 -7.12 1.98
CA LEU A 97 -5.86 -6.35 0.84
C LEU A 97 -6.78 -6.48 -0.38
N GLU A 98 -7.20 -7.70 -0.75
CA GLU A 98 -8.13 -7.90 -1.88
C GLU A 98 -9.51 -7.29 -1.62
N SER A 99 -10.03 -7.40 -0.40
CA SER A 99 -11.30 -6.78 -0.02
C SER A 99 -11.24 -5.27 -0.15
N PHE A 100 -10.19 -4.63 0.39
CA PHE A 100 -9.98 -3.18 0.30
C PHE A 100 -9.78 -2.73 -1.13
N TYR A 101 -8.93 -3.45 -1.91
CA TYR A 101 -8.73 -3.18 -3.33
C TYR A 101 -10.04 -3.19 -4.10
N THR A 102 -10.85 -4.23 -3.91
CA THR A 102 -12.13 -4.39 -4.59
C THR A 102 -13.04 -3.18 -4.31
N TYR A 103 -13.11 -2.74 -3.07
CA TYR A 103 -13.92 -1.59 -2.70
C TYR A 103 -13.37 -0.28 -3.26
N PHE A 104 -12.06 -0.03 -3.14
CA PHE A 104 -11.42 1.20 -3.63
C PHE A 104 -11.43 1.31 -5.15
N TYR A 105 -11.30 0.18 -5.85
CA TYR A 105 -11.37 0.13 -7.30
C TYR A 105 -12.82 0.25 -7.82
N HIS A 106 -13.73 -0.61 -7.37
CA HIS A 106 -15.05 -0.74 -7.96
C HIS A 106 -16.09 0.22 -7.37
N THR A 107 -16.04 0.48 -6.05
CA THR A 107 -17.04 1.32 -5.38
C THR A 107 -16.59 2.77 -5.31
N LEU A 108 -15.38 3.04 -4.80
CA LEU A 108 -14.85 4.40 -4.70
C LEU A 108 -14.26 4.89 -6.03
N GLN A 109 -13.88 3.98 -6.92
CA GLN A 109 -13.34 4.27 -8.25
C GLN A 109 -12.06 5.11 -8.24
N PHE A 110 -11.17 4.92 -7.26
CA PHE A 110 -9.85 5.57 -7.28
C PHE A 110 -8.94 5.04 -8.39
N ALA A 111 -9.19 3.83 -8.89
CA ALA A 111 -8.69 3.36 -10.18
C ALA A 111 -9.89 2.96 -11.04
N LYS A 112 -9.73 2.99 -12.37
CA LYS A 112 -10.76 2.63 -13.34
C LYS A 112 -10.16 1.72 -14.40
N GLN A 113 -11.01 1.08 -15.19
CA GLN A 113 -10.58 0.29 -16.35
C GLN A 113 -9.62 1.10 -17.22
N GLY A 114 -8.49 0.49 -17.58
CA GLY A 114 -7.38 1.15 -18.26
C GLY A 114 -6.29 1.70 -17.33
N SER A 115 -6.49 1.65 -16.00
CA SER A 115 -5.45 1.93 -15.02
C SER A 115 -4.26 0.98 -15.16
N LYS A 116 -3.08 1.46 -14.76
CA LYS A 116 -1.90 0.58 -14.63
C LYS A 116 -2.12 -0.58 -13.65
N CYS A 117 -3.07 -0.46 -12.71
CA CYS A 117 -3.53 -1.56 -11.85
C CYS A 117 -4.12 -2.75 -12.62
N ASP A 118 -4.59 -2.56 -13.85
CA ASP A 118 -5.09 -3.67 -14.68
C ASP A 118 -3.93 -4.49 -15.25
N LYS A 119 -2.76 -3.87 -15.40
CA LYS A 119 -1.55 -4.50 -15.94
C LYS A 119 -0.63 -5.03 -14.86
N TYR A 120 -0.47 -4.29 -13.76
CA TYR A 120 0.48 -4.59 -12.70
C TYR A 120 -0.24 -4.87 -11.38
N ARG A 121 0.34 -5.77 -10.58
CA ARG A 121 0.00 -5.92 -9.16
C ARG A 121 0.54 -4.75 -8.36
N MET A 122 -0.23 -4.22 -7.43
CA MET A 122 0.28 -3.31 -6.41
C MET A 122 1.30 -4.04 -5.53
N MET A 123 2.31 -3.32 -5.06
CA MET A 123 3.42 -3.92 -4.32
C MET A 123 3.26 -3.74 -2.82
N VAL A 124 3.52 -4.79 -2.07
CA VAL A 124 3.55 -4.75 -0.60
C VAL A 124 4.92 -5.24 -0.16
N MET A 125 5.64 -4.36 0.54
CA MET A 125 6.99 -4.60 1.03
C MET A 125 6.94 -4.72 2.56
N ILE A 126 7.13 -5.94 3.09
CA ILE A 126 7.13 -6.18 4.53
C ILE A 126 8.56 -6.05 5.05
N ASN A 127 8.82 -4.96 5.75
CA ASN A 127 10.14 -4.61 6.27
C ASN A 127 10.42 -5.35 7.58
N TYR A 128 11.60 -5.96 7.73
CA TYR A 128 12.05 -6.56 8.97
C TYR A 128 12.61 -5.47 9.88
N SER A 129 11.71 -4.70 10.48
CA SER A 129 12.06 -3.50 11.24
C SER A 129 11.10 -3.29 12.42
N LEU A 130 11.55 -2.54 13.42
CA LEU A 130 10.74 -2.08 14.56
C LEU A 130 10.19 -0.66 14.32
N GLU A 131 10.24 -0.16 13.11
CA GLU A 131 9.65 1.14 12.76
C GLU A 131 8.16 1.16 13.15
N GLY A 132 7.73 2.27 13.73
CA GLY A 132 6.37 2.42 14.25
C GLY A 132 5.33 2.82 13.21
N THR A 133 5.71 3.06 11.93
CA THR A 133 4.86 3.63 10.89
C THR A 133 4.89 2.77 9.64
N ALA A 134 3.70 2.54 9.05
CA ALA A 134 3.56 2.05 7.69
C ALA A 134 3.45 3.23 6.72
N TYR A 135 3.64 2.98 5.43
CA TYR A 135 3.55 4.00 4.39
C TYR A 135 2.81 3.45 3.17
N GLY A 136 1.93 4.28 2.61
CA GLY A 136 1.31 4.07 1.32
C GLY A 136 1.76 5.12 0.30
N GLY A 137 1.93 4.70 -0.94
CA GLY A 137 2.37 5.57 -2.03
C GLY A 137 2.46 4.82 -3.33
N ASP A 138 3.51 5.09 -4.10
CA ASP A 138 3.74 4.42 -5.37
C ASP A 138 5.23 4.13 -5.61
N TYR A 139 5.49 3.23 -6.54
CA TYR A 139 6.81 3.02 -7.12
C TYR A 139 6.93 3.70 -8.48
N ASP A 140 7.87 4.64 -8.57
CA ASP A 140 8.34 5.28 -9.81
C ASP A 140 7.24 5.98 -10.64
N GLY A 141 6.12 6.37 -10.04
CA GLY A 141 4.94 6.87 -10.75
C GLY A 141 4.29 5.80 -11.64
N GLN A 142 4.43 4.51 -11.29
CA GLN A 142 3.92 3.42 -12.10
C GLN A 142 2.82 2.63 -11.42
N ILE A 143 3.00 2.26 -10.16
CA ILE A 143 2.04 1.39 -9.45
C ILE A 143 2.03 1.69 -7.97
N GLY A 144 0.84 1.66 -7.37
CA GLY A 144 0.67 1.81 -5.94
C GLY A 144 1.47 0.79 -5.12
N ALA A 145 2.00 1.23 -3.99
CA ALA A 145 2.84 0.40 -3.13
C ALA A 145 2.60 0.69 -1.65
N LEU A 146 2.92 -0.31 -0.81
CA LEU A 146 2.87 -0.27 0.64
C LEU A 146 4.21 -0.71 1.21
N TRP A 147 4.68 -0.03 2.26
CA TRP A 147 5.82 -0.44 3.09
C TRP A 147 5.34 -0.62 4.52
N ILE A 148 5.42 -1.86 5.03
CA ILE A 148 4.73 -2.27 6.25
C ILE A 148 5.69 -2.94 7.23
N PRO A 149 5.86 -2.43 8.45
CA PRO A 149 6.50 -3.18 9.53
C PRO A 149 5.50 -4.11 10.23
N PRO A 150 5.96 -5.22 10.87
CA PRO A 150 5.08 -6.23 11.47
C PRO A 150 4.13 -5.72 12.52
N ASN A 151 4.50 -4.69 13.28
CA ASN A 151 3.66 -4.11 14.33
C ASN A 151 2.38 -3.43 13.80
N ARG A 152 2.31 -3.15 12.49
CA ARG A 152 1.14 -2.55 11.84
C ARG A 152 0.17 -3.57 11.22
N VAL A 153 0.48 -4.86 11.33
CA VAL A 153 -0.36 -5.96 10.84
C VAL A 153 -0.79 -6.92 11.95
N GLN A 154 -0.77 -6.47 13.21
CA GLN A 154 -1.22 -7.27 14.35
C GLN A 154 -2.73 -7.17 14.59
N ASP A 155 -3.37 -6.10 14.15
CA ASP A 155 -4.81 -5.92 14.20
C ASP A 155 -5.49 -6.75 13.11
N GLU A 156 -6.49 -7.54 13.47
CA GLU A 156 -7.24 -8.38 12.50
C GLU A 156 -8.01 -7.56 11.47
N LYS A 157 -8.48 -6.35 11.82
CA LYS A 157 -9.20 -5.46 10.91
C LYS A 157 -8.26 -4.77 9.93
N LEU A 158 -6.97 -4.65 10.26
CA LEU A 158 -5.92 -4.00 9.47
C LEU A 158 -6.25 -2.53 9.11
N ASN A 159 -6.74 -1.77 10.09
CA ASN A 159 -7.11 -0.36 9.90
C ASN A 159 -5.96 0.47 9.32
N CYS A 160 -4.76 0.34 9.88
CA CYS A 160 -3.58 1.02 9.36
C CYS A 160 -3.31 0.66 7.89
N ILE A 161 -3.47 -0.61 7.51
CA ILE A 161 -3.22 -1.06 6.14
C ILE A 161 -4.31 -0.54 5.19
N ALA A 162 -5.56 -0.45 5.62
CA ALA A 162 -6.63 0.16 4.84
C ALA A 162 -6.33 1.65 4.57
N HIS A 163 -5.85 2.39 5.59
CA HIS A 163 -5.42 3.77 5.47
C HIS A 163 -4.26 3.90 4.46
N GLU A 164 -3.18 3.15 4.63
CA GLU A 164 -2.00 3.24 3.76
C GLU A 164 -2.32 2.80 2.31
N LEU A 165 -3.18 1.80 2.14
CA LEU A 165 -3.66 1.43 0.80
C LEU A 165 -4.48 2.55 0.17
N GLY A 166 -5.19 3.34 0.98
CA GLY A 166 -5.84 4.57 0.52
C GLY A 166 -4.84 5.52 -0.15
N HIS A 167 -3.69 5.76 0.48
CA HIS A 167 -2.60 6.56 -0.11
C HIS A 167 -2.07 5.97 -1.42
N SER A 168 -1.94 4.64 -1.49
CA SER A 168 -1.51 3.98 -2.73
C SER A 168 -2.51 4.20 -3.87
N PHE A 169 -3.81 4.20 -3.59
CA PHE A 169 -4.86 4.48 -4.58
C PHE A 169 -4.95 5.97 -4.96
N GLN A 170 -4.71 6.89 -4.02
CA GLN A 170 -4.59 8.32 -4.33
C GLN A 170 -3.41 8.57 -5.28
N SER A 171 -2.24 7.98 -5.00
CA SER A 171 -1.07 8.05 -5.86
C SER A 171 -1.30 7.37 -7.21
N GLN A 172 -2.13 6.32 -7.28
CA GLN A 172 -2.44 5.62 -8.51
C GLN A 172 -3.10 6.53 -9.55
N ILE A 173 -3.88 7.53 -9.14
CA ILE A 173 -4.47 8.51 -10.05
C ILE A 173 -3.37 9.24 -10.83
N THR A 174 -2.33 9.71 -10.15
CA THR A 174 -1.18 10.36 -10.82
C THR A 174 -0.29 9.39 -11.57
N CYS A 175 -0.14 8.15 -11.10
CA CYS A 175 0.51 7.08 -11.84
C CYS A 175 -0.18 6.83 -13.19
N ASP A 176 -1.50 6.95 -13.24
CA ASP A 176 -2.30 6.83 -14.47
C ASP A 176 -2.29 8.09 -15.35
N GLY A 177 -1.48 9.09 -14.97
CA GLY A 177 -1.34 10.34 -15.72
C GLY A 177 -2.52 11.30 -15.54
N GLN A 178 -3.29 11.15 -14.47
CA GLN A 178 -4.48 11.96 -14.20
C GLN A 178 -4.28 12.85 -12.97
N GLY A 179 -4.92 13.99 -12.94
CA GLY A 179 -5.20 14.82 -11.80
C GLY A 179 -4.05 15.17 -10.87
N GLU A 180 -4.37 15.23 -9.58
CA GLU A 180 -3.46 15.60 -8.50
C GLU A 180 -3.72 14.73 -7.27
N ALA A 181 -2.68 14.20 -6.65
CA ALA A 181 -2.80 13.38 -5.43
C ALA A 181 -2.83 14.22 -4.15
N TRP A 182 -2.41 15.48 -4.22
CA TRP A 182 -2.24 16.38 -3.05
C TRP A 182 -1.38 15.78 -1.92
N GLY A 183 -0.37 14.99 -2.29
CA GLY A 183 0.55 14.40 -1.33
C GLY A 183 1.16 15.43 -0.39
N GLY A 184 1.26 15.07 0.89
CA GLY A 184 1.81 15.94 1.94
C GLY A 184 0.88 17.04 2.43
N CYS A 185 -0.37 17.14 1.95
CA CYS A 185 -1.37 18.03 2.51
C CYS A 185 -2.41 17.29 3.38
N GLY A 186 -3.12 18.03 4.23
CA GLY A 186 -4.12 17.46 5.13
C GLY A 186 -5.25 16.73 4.42
N PHE A 187 -5.57 17.11 3.18
CA PHE A 187 -6.60 16.43 2.40
C PHE A 187 -6.20 15.00 1.99
N PHE A 188 -4.92 14.76 1.77
CA PHE A 188 -4.38 13.45 1.45
C PHE A 188 -4.61 12.47 2.63
N GLU A 189 -4.23 12.87 3.85
CA GLU A 189 -4.45 12.08 5.06
C GLU A 189 -5.94 11.89 5.37
N MET A 190 -6.71 12.96 5.32
CA MET A 190 -8.13 12.93 5.60
C MET A 190 -8.90 12.02 4.64
N THR A 191 -8.49 11.97 3.37
CA THR A 191 -9.11 11.09 2.38
C THR A 191 -8.78 9.64 2.67
N SER A 192 -7.56 9.32 3.06
CA SER A 192 -7.16 7.99 3.44
C SER A 192 -7.90 7.50 4.69
N GLN A 193 -8.11 8.38 5.70
CA GLN A 193 -8.98 8.09 6.85
C GLN A 193 -10.44 7.83 6.44
N TRP A 194 -10.95 8.59 5.48
CA TRP A 194 -12.29 8.35 4.94
C TRP A 194 -12.37 7.01 4.21
N MET A 195 -11.37 6.64 3.43
CA MET A 195 -11.31 5.35 2.73
C MET A 195 -11.24 4.18 3.71
N LEU A 196 -10.47 4.29 4.80
CA LEU A 196 -10.47 3.34 5.91
C LEU A 196 -11.90 3.19 6.47
N TRP A 197 -12.58 4.30 6.77
CA TRP A 197 -13.95 4.27 7.32
C TRP A 197 -14.94 3.58 6.38
N GLN A 198 -14.78 3.73 5.06
CA GLN A 198 -15.64 3.06 4.08
C GLN A 198 -15.50 1.53 4.09
N VAL A 199 -14.35 0.99 4.43
CA VAL A 199 -14.10 -0.47 4.49
C VAL A 199 -14.17 -1.05 5.91
N ASN A 200 -14.11 -0.21 6.92
CA ASN A 200 -14.36 -0.57 8.31
C ASN A 200 -15.40 0.39 8.92
N PRO A 201 -16.70 0.06 8.82
CA PRO A 201 -17.77 0.90 9.37
C PRO A 201 -17.66 1.15 10.88
N ASP A 202 -17.02 0.23 11.60
CA ASP A 202 -16.81 0.34 13.05
C ASP A 202 -15.62 1.25 13.42
N TRP A 203 -14.94 1.85 12.44
CA TRP A 203 -13.73 2.66 12.66
C TRP A 203 -13.92 3.69 13.80
N MET A 204 -15.03 4.41 13.79
CA MET A 204 -15.30 5.42 14.82
C MET A 204 -15.42 4.84 16.24
N THR A 205 -15.76 3.54 16.36
CA THR A 205 -15.79 2.82 17.64
C THR A 205 -14.42 2.28 18.00
N ASP A 206 -13.72 1.69 17.03
CA ASP A 206 -12.40 1.10 17.21
C ASP A 206 -11.34 2.16 17.54
N GLU A 207 -11.43 3.30 16.85
CA GLU A 207 -10.51 4.42 16.98
C GLU A 207 -11.23 5.70 17.46
N LYS A 208 -12.07 5.53 18.47
CA LYS A 208 -12.91 6.60 19.04
C LYS A 208 -12.16 7.87 19.42
N TYR A 209 -10.86 7.76 19.68
CA TYR A 209 -10.02 8.91 19.99
C TYR A 209 -10.00 9.96 18.86
N HIS A 210 -10.21 9.56 17.61
CA HIS A 210 -10.33 10.51 16.49
C HIS A 210 -11.59 11.38 16.63
N TRP A 211 -12.72 10.78 16.97
CA TRP A 211 -13.94 11.54 17.25
C TRP A 211 -13.81 12.43 18.48
N ASP A 212 -13.21 11.91 19.56
CA ASP A 212 -13.00 12.69 20.78
C ASP A 212 -12.07 13.89 20.55
N ALA A 213 -11.04 13.74 19.72
CA ALA A 213 -10.17 14.85 19.29
C ALA A 213 -10.95 15.84 18.40
N PHE A 214 -11.66 15.36 17.37
CA PHE A 214 -12.43 16.21 16.46
C PHE A 214 -13.41 17.14 17.21
N LYS A 215 -14.13 16.65 18.20
CA LYS A 215 -15.08 17.47 18.99
C LYS A 215 -14.44 18.70 19.65
N THR A 216 -13.15 18.60 19.96
CA THR A 216 -12.40 19.72 20.57
C THR A 216 -11.78 20.66 19.53
N LEU A 217 -11.75 20.25 18.25
CA LEU A 217 -11.08 20.93 17.17
C LEU A 217 -12.04 21.55 16.13
N THR A 218 -13.33 21.56 16.41
CA THR A 218 -14.38 22.07 15.48
C THR A 218 -14.24 23.54 15.14
N HIS A 219 -13.48 24.32 15.95
CA HIS A 219 -13.15 25.71 15.68
C HIS A 219 -12.01 25.90 14.66
N LYS A 220 -11.30 24.81 14.29
CA LYS A 220 -10.22 24.82 13.31
C LYS A 220 -10.74 24.35 11.94
N ALA A 221 -10.10 24.83 10.87
CA ALA A 221 -10.40 24.35 9.53
C ALA A 221 -10.19 22.82 9.45
N TYR A 222 -11.02 22.12 8.69
CA TYR A 222 -10.90 20.67 8.52
C TYR A 222 -9.57 20.24 7.88
N LEU A 223 -8.91 21.12 7.10
CA LEU A 223 -7.56 20.89 6.58
C LEU A 223 -6.44 21.34 7.51
N HIS A 224 -6.76 21.81 8.73
CA HIS A 224 -5.74 22.18 9.71
C HIS A 224 -4.98 20.95 10.18
N LEU A 225 -3.65 21.02 10.34
CA LEU A 225 -2.79 19.90 10.71
C LEU A 225 -3.30 19.08 11.90
N ASP A 226 -3.90 19.73 12.90
CA ASP A 226 -4.46 19.02 14.06
C ASP A 226 -5.71 18.21 13.71
N ASN A 227 -6.35 18.47 12.57
CA ASN A 227 -7.59 17.82 12.15
C ASN A 227 -7.44 16.76 11.07
N ILE A 228 -6.29 16.69 10.41
CA ILE A 228 -6.13 15.88 9.16
C ILE A 228 -6.50 14.40 9.31
N TYR A 229 -6.27 13.82 10.50
CA TYR A 229 -6.69 12.45 10.81
C TYR A 229 -8.05 12.35 11.50
N HIS A 230 -8.63 13.48 11.93
CA HIS A 230 -9.81 13.50 12.81
C HIS A 230 -11.08 14.02 12.13
N SER A 231 -11.00 14.53 10.89
CA SER A 231 -12.12 15.20 10.23
C SER A 231 -12.53 14.64 8.85
N PRO A 232 -12.64 13.30 8.66
CA PRO A 232 -13.05 12.74 7.36
C PRO A 232 -14.53 13.01 7.01
N TYR A 233 -15.27 13.63 7.91
CA TYR A 233 -16.72 13.82 7.81
C TYR A 233 -17.14 14.72 6.65
N VAL A 234 -16.30 15.66 6.22
CA VAL A 234 -16.60 16.50 5.05
C VAL A 234 -16.61 15.65 3.77
N LEU A 235 -15.74 14.64 3.68
CA LEU A 235 -15.72 13.72 2.54
C LEU A 235 -16.95 12.81 2.54
N GLU A 236 -17.36 12.35 3.72
CA GLU A 236 -18.61 11.61 3.86
C GLU A 236 -19.82 12.45 3.42
N TYR A 237 -19.90 13.69 3.86
CA TYR A 237 -20.93 14.63 3.41
C TYR A 237 -20.94 14.83 1.88
N TRP A 238 -19.75 14.98 1.27
CA TRP A 238 -19.64 15.08 -0.17
C TRP A 238 -19.98 13.77 -0.89
N GLY A 239 -19.60 12.63 -0.32
CA GLY A 239 -19.97 11.31 -0.81
C GLY A 239 -21.48 11.08 -0.81
N ILE A 240 -22.18 11.46 0.28
CA ILE A 240 -23.64 11.40 0.37
C ILE A 240 -24.29 12.33 -0.67
N ARG A 241 -23.75 13.53 -0.87
CA ARG A 241 -24.31 14.53 -1.75
C ARG A 241 -24.12 14.24 -3.25
N HIS A 242 -22.97 13.71 -3.63
CA HIS A 242 -22.54 13.56 -5.03
C HIS A 242 -22.35 12.09 -5.46
N GLY A 243 -22.45 11.14 -4.52
CA GLY A 243 -22.07 9.74 -4.70
C GLY A 243 -20.60 9.50 -4.32
N LEU A 244 -20.32 8.32 -3.79
CA LEU A 244 -18.97 7.94 -3.30
C LEU A 244 -17.85 8.13 -4.34
N PRO A 245 -18.03 7.82 -5.65
CA PRO A 245 -17.00 8.02 -6.65
C PRO A 245 -16.59 9.48 -6.89
N PHE A 246 -17.38 10.44 -6.40
CA PHE A 246 -17.08 11.84 -6.55
C PHE A 246 -15.76 12.25 -5.92
N ILE A 247 -15.38 11.61 -4.79
CA ILE A 247 -14.11 11.92 -4.12
C ILE A 247 -12.92 11.56 -5.02
N ALA A 248 -12.96 10.39 -5.66
CA ALA A 248 -11.94 10.01 -6.64
C ALA A 248 -11.95 10.93 -7.89
N GLU A 249 -13.14 11.38 -8.31
CA GLU A 249 -13.25 12.35 -9.43
C GLU A 249 -12.65 13.69 -9.06
N LEU A 250 -12.78 14.13 -7.82
CA LEU A 250 -12.12 15.34 -7.32
C LEU A 250 -10.59 15.24 -7.51
N TYR A 251 -9.98 14.10 -7.16
CA TYR A 251 -8.56 13.84 -7.39
C TYR A 251 -8.20 13.86 -8.87
N ARG A 252 -8.99 13.18 -9.73
CA ARG A 252 -8.73 13.14 -11.19
C ARG A 252 -8.82 14.49 -11.86
N GLN A 253 -9.68 15.35 -11.38
CA GLN A 253 -9.89 16.69 -11.92
C GLN A 253 -9.04 17.75 -11.21
N GLY A 254 -8.32 17.39 -10.16
CA GLY A 254 -7.38 18.27 -9.49
C GLY A 254 -6.30 18.79 -10.45
N LYS A 255 -5.86 20.01 -10.25
CA LYS A 255 -4.81 20.64 -11.04
C LYS A 255 -3.64 21.00 -10.13
N ARG A 256 -2.44 20.86 -10.64
CA ARG A 256 -1.24 21.23 -9.89
C ARG A 256 -1.32 22.65 -9.36
N GLY A 257 -1.13 22.79 -8.04
CA GLY A 257 -1.22 24.07 -7.34
C GLY A 257 -2.65 24.54 -7.04
N GLU A 258 -3.67 23.74 -7.38
CA GLU A 258 -5.06 24.00 -7.01
C GLU A 258 -5.36 23.32 -5.66
N ASP A 259 -5.96 24.04 -4.72
CA ASP A 259 -6.44 23.49 -3.47
C ASP A 259 -7.66 22.59 -3.71
N PRO A 260 -7.86 21.47 -2.96
CA PRO A 260 -9.03 20.59 -3.13
C PRO A 260 -10.37 21.30 -3.05
N VAL A 261 -10.50 22.34 -2.22
CA VAL A 261 -11.73 23.13 -2.09
C VAL A 261 -11.96 23.98 -3.34
N ILE A 262 -10.89 24.50 -3.96
CA ILE A 262 -10.98 25.24 -5.23
C ILE A 262 -11.43 24.29 -6.34
N THR A 263 -10.85 23.08 -6.38
CA THR A 263 -11.27 22.02 -7.31
C THR A 263 -12.75 21.69 -7.11
N TYR A 264 -13.21 21.50 -5.86
CA TYR A 264 -14.60 21.25 -5.51
C TYR A 264 -15.53 22.38 -6.02
N LYS A 265 -15.17 23.64 -5.77
CA LYS A 265 -15.91 24.81 -6.27
C LYS A 265 -16.03 24.80 -7.79
N ARG A 266 -14.92 24.54 -8.48
CA ARG A 266 -14.87 24.52 -9.95
C ARG A 266 -15.76 23.42 -10.53
N LEU A 267 -15.67 22.20 -9.99
CA LEU A 267 -16.47 21.07 -10.48
C LEU A 267 -17.98 21.27 -10.28
N ASN A 268 -18.37 22.01 -9.25
CA ASN A 268 -19.77 22.25 -8.92
C ASN A 268 -20.25 23.64 -9.35
N SER A 269 -19.44 24.41 -10.08
CA SER A 269 -19.75 25.79 -10.52
C SER A 269 -20.18 26.70 -9.37
N LEU A 270 -19.53 26.58 -8.19
CA LEU A 270 -19.92 27.33 -7.00
C LEU A 270 -19.16 28.65 -6.86
N GLY A 271 -19.90 29.72 -6.56
CA GLY A 271 -19.33 30.95 -6.03
C GLY A 271 -18.96 30.85 -4.56
N GLN A 272 -18.39 31.92 -4.00
CA GLN A 272 -17.96 31.92 -2.60
C GLN A 272 -19.15 31.83 -1.63
N LYS A 273 -20.27 32.48 -1.96
CA LYS A 273 -21.48 32.49 -1.11
C LYS A 273 -22.11 31.10 -1.04
N GLU A 274 -22.21 30.41 -2.18
CA GLU A 274 -22.75 29.07 -2.29
C GLU A 274 -21.88 28.07 -1.53
N LEU A 275 -20.54 28.21 -1.62
CA LEU A 275 -19.63 27.38 -0.84
C LEU A 275 -19.84 27.57 0.67
N LEU A 276 -19.91 28.82 1.14
CA LEU A 276 -20.15 29.11 2.56
C LEU A 276 -21.48 28.53 3.06
N PHE A 277 -22.52 28.59 2.24
CA PHE A 277 -23.80 27.97 2.54
C PHE A 277 -23.68 26.44 2.67
N LEU A 278 -22.93 25.79 1.78
CA LEU A 278 -22.67 24.35 1.84
C LEU A 278 -21.85 23.93 3.08
N LEU A 279 -20.88 24.75 3.49
CA LEU A 279 -20.12 24.52 4.71
C LEU A 279 -20.98 24.70 5.96
N ALA A 280 -21.94 25.65 5.95
CA ALA A 280 -22.92 25.78 7.02
C ALA A 280 -23.89 24.57 7.07
N ALA A 281 -24.32 24.04 5.91
CA ALA A 281 -25.12 22.83 5.83
C ALA A 281 -24.34 21.59 6.33
N PHE A 282 -23.03 21.50 6.04
CA PHE A 282 -22.17 20.47 6.61
C PHE A 282 -22.07 20.58 8.14
N ALA A 283 -21.90 21.79 8.68
CA ALA A 283 -21.89 21.98 10.14
C ALA A 283 -23.21 21.54 10.79
N ALA A 284 -24.35 21.82 10.14
CA ALA A 284 -25.65 21.34 10.58
C ALA A 284 -25.78 19.80 10.52
N PHE A 285 -25.22 19.16 9.49
CA PHE A 285 -25.16 17.70 9.35
C PHE A 285 -24.40 17.05 10.52
N LEU A 286 -23.31 17.66 11.00
CA LEU A 286 -22.55 17.16 12.16
C LEU A 286 -23.27 17.36 13.49
N SER A 287 -24.34 18.13 13.52
CA SER A 287 -25.10 18.44 14.75
C SER A 287 -26.32 17.52 14.94
N CYS A 288 -26.61 16.69 13.95
CA CYS A 288 -27.67 15.66 13.99
C CYS A 288 -27.11 14.31 14.39
#